data_01bc38ce11b91b4cc056b8f4fd3c37f7
#
_entry.id   01bc38ce11b91b4cc056b8f4fd3c37f7
#
_cell.length_a   1.000
_cell.length_b   1.000
_cell.length_c   1.000
_cell.angle_alpha   90.00
_cell.angle_beta   90.00
_cell.angle_gamma   90.00
#
_symmetry.space_group_name_H-M   'P 1'
#
loop_
_entity.id
_entity.type
_entity.pdbx_description
1 polymer ?
#
loop_
_entity_poly.entity_id
_entity_poly.type
_entity_poly.pdbx_seq_one_letter_code
_entity_poly.pdbx_strand_id
1 'polypeptide(L)'
;KNGYELVYGGWLASGNWRGELDFLEINKTVKSNFGDWSYEIIDTKNTSKVKKDHIYQISLYSFLLKEAQGILPKNFYILLKDKKKEIVRIGEVYDIFLEQKLSFENFVKNDLNRKKLEKVSYCSFRDLQEFCEKEWINKKHLNQVLGNNKNNIKRLNEAGIKNFSELSKLDPKKKIEGLKDETKIKLINQAKLQIDAHTEGVIKFKFIEENFALNKGFNLLPEPAPGDLFFDLEGVQDYVYSGRLEYLFGIFYEENEKKVFKKFWAHSREEEKQSLIKFFEFTKAHFKKYPKAKIYHYAPYEITALERLTSIHKVHGVDYDHYLNLGKFVDLFRVVKQGIYVSQKSYSIKDIEKYYDFKRTGEILKGDVSEEFYIQWMHNNDKRLLDKIEDYNKQDCESTFRLRKWLLRIKPKQTKWFVPEKEKIELRPFEETLLEFQEKFENFKSKHNKISKLLSDVIGFYNREQKPQWRQHFDRKDLSDSDLMDDRECIGNMKLVSVFQDKRSLVYKYIFPEQEYKLKEGRTCIIANNTDPERSDYAGKIQELDQIKRSLLLRKGVSKEDKQLPKILSIGEKVMEHARFENLNKNIYRFCDNV
;
A
#
# COMPACT_ATOMS: atom_id res chain seq x y z
N LYS A 1 22.62 -38.73 14.11
CA LYS A 1 23.80 -39.63 14.17
C LYS A 1 23.51 -41.00 13.57
N ASN A 2 22.24 -41.41 13.41
CA ASN A 2 21.86 -42.75 12.93
C ASN A 2 21.76 -42.87 11.40
N GLY A 3 22.08 -41.81 10.64
CA GLY A 3 22.08 -41.81 9.17
C GLY A 3 20.68 -41.94 8.52
N TYR A 4 19.64 -41.42 9.18
CA TYR A 4 18.31 -41.38 8.55
C TYR A 4 18.33 -40.49 7.29
N GLU A 5 17.64 -40.92 6.25
CA GLU A 5 17.60 -40.17 4.99
C GLU A 5 16.94 -38.80 5.11
N LEU A 6 15.92 -38.71 5.96
CA LEU A 6 15.21 -37.47 6.26
C LEU A 6 14.90 -37.40 7.77
N VAL A 7 15.18 -36.27 8.39
CA VAL A 7 14.83 -35.98 9.80
C VAL A 7 13.87 -34.83 9.82
N TYR A 8 12.74 -34.96 10.51
CA TYR A 8 11.71 -33.94 10.70
C TYR A 8 11.78 -33.37 12.12
N GLY A 9 11.64 -32.05 12.26
CA GLY A 9 11.55 -31.38 13.57
C GLY A 9 12.84 -31.43 14.37
N GLY A 10 14.01 -31.24 13.72
CA GLY A 10 15.32 -31.31 14.37
C GLY A 10 15.62 -30.07 15.20
N TRP A 11 16.02 -30.25 16.47
CA TRP A 11 16.51 -29.17 17.34
C TRP A 11 18.03 -29.12 17.34
N LEU A 12 18.57 -27.93 17.10
CA LEU A 12 20.01 -27.63 17.20
C LEU A 12 20.26 -26.45 18.14
N ALA A 13 21.37 -26.50 18.85
CA ALA A 13 21.82 -25.41 19.75
C ALA A 13 23.35 -25.28 19.77
N SER A 14 23.83 -24.05 19.83
CA SER A 14 25.24 -23.72 20.08
C SER A 14 25.35 -22.38 20.81
N GLY A 15 25.98 -22.37 21.98
CA GLY A 15 26.04 -21.21 22.86
C GLY A 15 24.63 -20.69 23.23
N ASN A 16 24.38 -19.45 22.98
CA ASN A 16 23.07 -18.81 23.24
C ASN A 16 22.07 -18.92 22.05
N TRP A 17 22.45 -19.61 20.99
CA TRP A 17 21.64 -19.77 19.78
C TRP A 17 21.00 -21.14 19.74
N ARG A 18 19.75 -21.19 19.36
CA ARG A 18 18.99 -22.43 19.15
C ARG A 18 18.03 -22.26 17.98
N GLY A 19 17.71 -23.38 17.35
CA GLY A 19 16.74 -23.40 16.25
C GLY A 19 16.08 -24.76 16.11
N GLU A 20 14.84 -24.74 15.69
CA GLU A 20 14.08 -25.90 15.26
C GLU A 20 14.02 -25.89 13.75
N LEU A 21 14.47 -26.99 13.13
CA LEU A 21 14.55 -27.14 11.68
C LEU A 21 13.37 -27.98 11.22
N ASP A 22 12.75 -27.61 10.10
CA ASP A 22 11.67 -28.40 9.55
C ASP A 22 12.18 -29.77 9.09
N PHE A 23 13.23 -29.80 8.25
CA PHE A 23 13.80 -31.06 7.74
C PHE A 23 15.32 -30.97 7.61
N LEU A 24 15.97 -32.13 7.84
CA LEU A 24 17.36 -32.38 7.47
C LEU A 24 17.38 -33.52 6.45
N GLU A 25 17.93 -33.28 5.27
CA GLU A 25 18.11 -34.24 4.19
C GLU A 25 19.55 -34.73 4.17
N ILE A 26 19.74 -36.04 4.11
CA ILE A 26 21.09 -36.64 4.10
C ILE A 26 21.82 -36.35 2.81
N ASN A 27 23.08 -35.97 2.92
CA ASN A 27 24.01 -35.86 1.79
C ASN A 27 25.11 -36.93 1.94
N LYS A 28 24.99 -37.99 1.16
CA LYS A 28 25.90 -39.16 1.16
C LYS A 28 27.23 -38.87 0.44
N THR A 29 27.40 -37.71 -0.17
CA THR A 29 28.62 -37.36 -0.91
C THR A 29 29.65 -36.59 -0.07
N VAL A 30 29.26 -36.11 1.12
CA VAL A 30 30.10 -35.27 1.99
C VAL A 30 30.18 -35.90 3.37
N LYS A 31 31.40 -36.21 3.81
CA LYS A 31 31.68 -36.74 5.15
C LYS A 31 31.57 -35.63 6.22
N SER A 32 31.15 -36.04 7.42
CA SER A 32 31.03 -35.13 8.58
C SER A 32 31.39 -35.85 9.89
N ASN A 33 31.27 -35.17 11.01
CA ASN A 33 31.42 -35.80 12.35
C ASN A 33 30.35 -36.91 12.61
N PHE A 34 29.34 -37.03 11.77
CA PHE A 34 28.31 -38.06 11.91
C PHE A 34 28.69 -39.38 11.20
N GLY A 35 29.67 -39.34 10.29
CA GLY A 35 30.10 -40.50 9.50
C GLY A 35 30.40 -40.11 8.06
N ASP A 36 30.20 -41.09 7.14
CA ASP A 36 30.41 -40.92 5.69
C ASP A 36 29.28 -40.12 5.01
N TRP A 37 28.57 -39.32 5.77
CA TRP A 37 27.49 -38.45 5.30
C TRP A 37 27.45 -37.15 6.10
N SER A 38 26.75 -36.17 5.55
CA SER A 38 26.37 -34.93 6.22
C SER A 38 24.87 -34.67 6.03
N TYR A 39 24.37 -33.56 6.56
CA TYR A 39 23.00 -33.12 6.36
C TYR A 39 22.97 -31.75 5.72
N GLU A 40 21.95 -31.52 4.88
CA GLU A 40 21.54 -30.22 4.36
C GLU A 40 20.14 -29.88 4.89
N ILE A 41 19.80 -28.58 4.93
CA ILE A 41 18.56 -28.09 5.53
C ILE A 41 17.51 -27.87 4.46
N ILE A 42 16.29 -28.34 4.71
CA ILE A 42 15.08 -27.94 3.97
C ILE A 42 14.14 -27.25 4.96
N ASP A 43 13.76 -26.04 4.67
CA ASP A 43 12.83 -25.26 5.50
C ASP A 43 11.61 -24.86 4.68
N THR A 44 10.42 -24.93 5.27
CA THR A 44 9.16 -24.67 4.58
C THR A 44 8.71 -23.25 4.83
N LYS A 45 8.21 -22.57 3.80
CA LYS A 45 7.70 -21.20 3.93
C LYS A 45 6.36 -21.06 3.20
N ASN A 46 5.36 -20.59 3.94
CA ASN A 46 4.05 -20.31 3.40
C ASN A 46 4.04 -18.97 2.61
N THR A 47 4.99 -18.83 1.67
CA THR A 47 5.13 -17.68 0.78
C THR A 47 5.40 -18.15 -0.65
N SER A 48 5.08 -17.32 -1.64
CA SER A 48 5.33 -17.61 -3.06
C SER A 48 6.73 -17.19 -3.54
N LYS A 49 7.52 -16.52 -2.69
CA LYS A 49 8.88 -16.04 -3.01
C LYS A 49 9.78 -16.11 -1.78
N VAL A 50 11.06 -16.37 -2.02
CA VAL A 50 12.10 -16.27 -0.97
C VAL A 50 12.22 -14.82 -0.50
N LYS A 51 12.27 -14.64 0.82
CA LYS A 51 12.48 -13.34 1.47
C LYS A 51 13.85 -13.32 2.16
N LYS A 52 14.33 -12.12 2.45
CA LYS A 52 15.62 -11.90 3.12
C LYS A 52 15.67 -12.56 4.51
N ASP A 53 14.60 -12.45 5.27
CA ASP A 53 14.44 -13.03 6.60
C ASP A 53 14.51 -14.57 6.59
N HIS A 54 13.96 -15.21 5.54
CA HIS A 54 14.08 -16.67 5.35
C HIS A 54 15.55 -17.06 5.21
N ILE A 55 16.31 -16.30 4.41
CA ILE A 55 17.75 -16.56 4.18
C ILE A 55 18.52 -16.43 5.51
N TYR A 56 18.27 -15.38 6.28
CA TYR A 56 18.95 -15.20 7.58
C TYR A 56 18.60 -16.30 8.57
N GLN A 57 17.33 -16.69 8.67
CA GLN A 57 16.88 -17.76 9.56
C GLN A 57 17.58 -19.07 9.23
N ILE A 58 17.61 -19.46 7.95
CA ILE A 58 18.20 -20.73 7.55
C ILE A 58 19.73 -20.69 7.58
N SER A 59 20.33 -19.51 7.38
CA SER A 59 21.78 -19.32 7.62
C SER A 59 22.15 -19.53 9.09
N LEU A 60 21.29 -19.12 10.04
CA LEU A 60 21.45 -19.46 11.45
C LEU A 60 21.36 -20.97 11.66
N TYR A 61 20.40 -21.62 11.06
CA TYR A 61 20.28 -23.07 11.14
C TYR A 61 21.50 -23.80 10.53
N SER A 62 22.02 -23.28 9.42
CA SER A 62 23.26 -23.82 8.81
C SER A 62 24.49 -23.62 9.69
N PHE A 63 24.56 -22.51 10.42
CA PHE A 63 25.57 -22.28 11.45
C PHE A 63 25.46 -23.32 12.58
N LEU A 64 24.26 -23.54 13.12
CA LEU A 64 24.03 -24.51 14.18
C LEU A 64 24.31 -25.95 13.71
N LEU A 65 23.97 -26.29 12.48
CA LEU A 65 24.24 -27.58 11.89
C LEU A 65 25.76 -27.78 11.67
N LYS A 66 26.49 -26.74 11.25
CA LYS A 66 27.95 -26.77 11.15
C LYS A 66 28.58 -27.11 12.49
N GLU A 67 28.13 -26.49 13.58
CA GLU A 67 28.64 -26.77 14.94
C GLU A 67 28.38 -28.24 15.35
N ALA A 68 27.24 -28.82 14.92
CA ALA A 68 26.89 -30.19 15.24
C ALA A 68 27.63 -31.22 14.37
N GLN A 69 27.75 -30.99 13.08
CA GLN A 69 28.31 -31.96 12.12
C GLN A 69 29.78 -31.70 11.72
N GLY A 70 30.36 -30.56 12.15
CA GLY A 70 31.76 -30.19 11.90
C GLY A 70 32.04 -29.62 10.53
N ILE A 71 31.06 -29.59 9.65
CA ILE A 71 31.16 -29.05 8.27
C ILE A 71 29.95 -28.18 7.93
N LEU A 72 30.20 -27.06 7.23
CA LEU A 72 29.15 -26.18 6.74
C LEU A 72 28.42 -26.86 5.57
N PRO A 73 27.07 -26.93 5.56
CA PRO A 73 26.32 -27.38 4.40
C PRO A 73 26.69 -26.56 3.16
N LYS A 74 26.71 -27.20 1.99
CA LYS A 74 26.98 -26.49 0.73
C LYS A 74 25.78 -25.65 0.30
N ASN A 75 24.59 -26.22 0.48
CA ASN A 75 23.32 -25.59 0.15
C ASN A 75 22.35 -25.69 1.31
N PHE A 76 21.32 -24.85 1.27
CA PHE A 76 20.05 -25.10 1.94
C PHE A 76 18.90 -24.89 0.95
N TYR A 77 17.76 -25.41 1.30
CA TYR A 77 16.60 -25.43 0.43
C TYR A 77 15.41 -24.76 1.12
N ILE A 78 14.64 -24.00 0.36
CA ILE A 78 13.40 -23.38 0.83
C ILE A 78 12.26 -23.96 0.01
N LEU A 79 11.38 -24.72 0.67
CA LEU A 79 10.18 -25.24 0.05
C LEU A 79 9.06 -24.18 0.18
N LEU A 80 8.70 -23.59 -0.95
CA LEU A 80 7.68 -22.55 -1.02
C LEU A 80 6.26 -23.14 -1.04
N LYS A 81 5.28 -22.29 -0.80
CA LYS A 81 3.84 -22.62 -0.81
C LYS A 81 3.37 -23.35 -2.08
N ASP A 82 3.91 -22.98 -3.24
CA ASP A 82 3.64 -23.62 -4.54
C ASP A 82 4.38 -24.95 -4.77
N LYS A 83 4.99 -25.51 -3.70
CA LYS A 83 5.83 -26.72 -3.70
C LYS A 83 7.14 -26.56 -4.49
N LYS A 84 7.51 -25.34 -4.87
CA LYS A 84 8.79 -25.07 -5.52
C LYS A 84 9.91 -25.15 -4.48
N LYS A 85 10.93 -25.98 -4.75
CA LYS A 85 12.14 -26.11 -3.93
C LYS A 85 13.20 -25.13 -4.48
N GLU A 86 13.40 -24.00 -3.80
CA GLU A 86 14.44 -23.04 -4.14
C GLU A 86 15.75 -23.43 -3.45
N ILE A 87 16.86 -23.30 -4.17
CA ILE A 87 18.21 -23.67 -3.70
C ILE A 87 18.98 -22.38 -3.43
N VAL A 88 19.57 -22.28 -2.25
CA VAL A 88 20.46 -21.18 -1.88
C VAL A 88 21.84 -21.75 -1.53
N ARG A 89 22.87 -21.25 -2.20
CA ARG A 89 24.26 -21.60 -1.88
C ARG A 89 24.70 -20.84 -0.62
N ILE A 90 25.03 -21.55 0.43
CA ILE A 90 25.34 -20.92 1.72
C ILE A 90 26.54 -19.96 1.62
N GLY A 91 27.54 -20.29 0.79
CA GLY A 91 28.72 -19.45 0.60
C GLY A 91 28.45 -18.06 0.04
N GLU A 92 27.29 -17.82 -0.59
CA GLU A 92 26.90 -16.51 -1.12
C GLU A 92 26.36 -15.58 -0.02
N VAL A 93 25.92 -16.12 1.12
CA VAL A 93 25.17 -15.39 2.17
C VAL A 93 25.79 -15.54 3.57
N TYR A 94 26.67 -16.49 3.78
CA TYR A 94 27.14 -16.89 5.11
C TYR A 94 27.98 -15.82 5.81
N ASP A 95 28.87 -15.15 5.08
CA ASP A 95 29.73 -14.11 5.65
C ASP A 95 28.89 -12.90 6.09
N ILE A 96 27.89 -12.53 5.29
CA ILE A 96 26.93 -11.45 5.63
C ILE A 96 26.13 -11.84 6.87
N PHE A 97 25.70 -13.10 6.96
CA PHE A 97 25.01 -13.61 8.14
C PHE A 97 25.91 -13.56 9.39
N LEU A 98 27.18 -13.99 9.29
CA LEU A 98 28.11 -13.95 10.42
C LEU A 98 28.36 -12.54 10.93
N GLU A 99 28.52 -11.56 10.04
CA GLU A 99 28.64 -10.15 10.38
C GLU A 99 27.41 -9.64 11.14
N GLN A 100 26.21 -9.97 10.66
CA GLN A 100 24.96 -9.58 11.32
C GLN A 100 24.80 -10.28 12.69
N LYS A 101 25.15 -11.57 12.77
CA LYS A 101 25.16 -12.34 14.02
C LYS A 101 26.08 -11.70 15.06
N LEU A 102 27.31 -11.36 14.68
CA LEU A 102 28.28 -10.71 15.56
C LEU A 102 27.78 -9.32 16.00
N SER A 103 27.23 -8.54 15.08
CA SER A 103 26.65 -7.24 15.38
C SER A 103 25.50 -7.35 16.40
N PHE A 104 24.63 -8.36 16.24
CA PHE A 104 23.54 -8.62 17.19
C PHE A 104 24.06 -9.06 18.57
N GLU A 105 25.05 -9.95 18.63
CA GLU A 105 25.66 -10.39 19.89
C GLU A 105 26.31 -9.23 20.64
N ASN A 106 27.02 -8.36 19.92
CA ASN A 106 27.62 -7.16 20.48
C ASN A 106 26.55 -6.19 21.01
N PHE A 107 25.47 -6.04 20.27
CA PHE A 107 24.31 -5.24 20.69
C PHE A 107 23.71 -5.79 22.00
N VAL A 108 23.46 -7.10 22.07
CA VAL A 108 22.86 -7.72 23.25
C VAL A 108 23.79 -7.57 24.46
N LYS A 109 25.12 -7.73 24.30
CA LYS A 109 26.10 -7.61 25.38
C LYS A 109 26.28 -6.17 25.88
N ASN A 110 26.32 -5.19 24.99
CA ASN A 110 26.81 -3.86 25.31
C ASN A 110 25.73 -2.77 25.32
N ASP A 111 24.66 -2.92 24.53
CA ASP A 111 23.72 -1.85 24.20
C ASP A 111 22.27 -2.10 24.61
N LEU A 112 21.92 -3.30 25.09
CA LEU A 112 20.54 -3.68 25.36
C LEU A 112 19.80 -2.69 26.28
N ASN A 113 20.50 -2.17 27.30
CA ASN A 113 19.95 -1.25 28.29
C ASN A 113 20.06 0.23 27.89
N ARG A 114 20.71 0.55 26.77
CA ARG A 114 21.00 1.93 26.34
C ARG A 114 20.08 2.44 25.24
N LYS A 115 19.39 1.56 24.52
CA LYS A 115 18.56 1.97 23.37
C LYS A 115 17.13 2.31 23.79
N LYS A 116 16.65 3.39 23.21
CA LYS A 116 15.25 3.80 23.32
C LYS A 116 14.41 2.90 22.42
N LEU A 117 13.22 2.54 22.89
CA LEU A 117 12.23 1.83 22.11
C LEU A 117 11.80 2.68 20.90
N GLU A 118 12.20 2.27 19.71
CA GLU A 118 11.75 2.85 18.45
C GLU A 118 10.61 2.02 17.85
N LYS A 119 9.68 2.66 17.16
CA LYS A 119 8.59 1.97 16.47
C LYS A 119 9.13 1.26 15.23
N VAL A 120 8.99 -0.07 15.21
CA VAL A 120 9.35 -0.95 14.10
C VAL A 120 8.16 -1.85 13.74
N SER A 121 8.20 -2.52 12.58
CA SER A 121 7.12 -3.42 12.15
C SER A 121 6.81 -4.53 13.16
N TYR A 122 7.82 -5.04 13.84
CA TYR A 122 7.65 -6.07 14.89
C TYR A 122 6.89 -5.60 16.14
N CYS A 123 6.71 -4.29 16.33
CA CYS A 123 5.88 -3.77 17.44
C CYS A 123 4.40 -4.11 17.31
N SER A 124 3.96 -4.64 16.16
CA SER A 124 2.57 -5.11 15.95
C SER A 124 2.31 -6.54 16.42
N PHE A 125 3.34 -7.31 16.82
CA PHE A 125 3.13 -8.63 17.45
C PHE A 125 2.50 -8.47 18.82
N ARG A 126 1.50 -9.31 19.13
CA ARG A 126 0.63 -9.20 20.32
C ARG A 126 1.37 -8.81 21.60
N ASP A 127 2.31 -9.61 22.03
CA ASP A 127 3.01 -9.42 23.32
C ASP A 127 3.93 -8.19 23.30
N LEU A 128 4.60 -7.93 22.17
CA LEU A 128 5.44 -6.76 21.99
C LEU A 128 4.64 -5.48 21.83
N GLN A 129 3.46 -5.55 21.22
CA GLN A 129 2.60 -4.38 21.02
C GLN A 129 2.17 -3.79 22.35
N GLU A 130 1.65 -4.61 23.25
CA GLU A 130 1.17 -4.15 24.56
C GLU A 130 2.31 -3.56 25.39
N PHE A 131 3.47 -4.22 25.40
CA PHE A 131 4.66 -3.73 26.08
C PHE A 131 5.14 -2.38 25.52
N CYS A 132 5.30 -2.29 24.19
CA CYS A 132 5.75 -1.07 23.54
C CYS A 132 4.77 0.09 23.77
N GLU A 133 3.47 -0.15 23.63
CA GLU A 133 2.44 0.87 23.85
C GLU A 133 2.46 1.40 25.30
N LYS A 134 2.55 0.52 26.30
CA LYS A 134 2.66 0.92 27.71
C LYS A 134 3.88 1.80 27.96
N GLU A 135 5.04 1.41 27.43
CA GLU A 135 6.27 2.19 27.56
C GLU A 135 6.18 3.56 26.87
N TRP A 136 5.59 3.64 25.68
CA TRP A 136 5.43 4.90 24.97
C TRP A 136 4.43 5.83 25.67
N ILE A 137 3.35 5.30 26.23
CA ILE A 137 2.38 6.06 27.03
C ILE A 137 3.07 6.63 28.28
N ASN A 138 3.77 5.78 29.04
CA ASN A 138 4.46 6.18 30.27
C ASN A 138 5.52 7.28 30.03
N LYS A 139 6.26 7.16 28.93
CA LYS A 139 7.30 8.13 28.54
C LYS A 139 6.76 9.33 27.75
N LYS A 140 5.45 9.37 27.49
CA LYS A 140 4.83 10.40 26.63
C LYS A 140 5.58 10.53 25.30
N HIS A 141 5.92 9.40 24.69
CA HIS A 141 6.80 9.34 23.53
C HIS A 141 6.16 9.98 22.29
N LEU A 142 6.97 10.58 21.43
CA LEU A 142 6.53 11.24 20.17
C LEU A 142 5.82 10.32 19.21
N ASN A 143 5.96 8.98 19.32
CA ASN A 143 5.19 7.99 18.57
C ASN A 143 3.69 8.02 18.84
N GLN A 144 3.26 8.64 19.96
CA GLN A 144 1.85 8.77 20.32
C GLN A 144 1.15 9.89 19.53
N VAL A 145 1.91 10.78 18.92
CA VAL A 145 1.35 11.86 18.11
C VAL A 145 0.94 11.31 16.77
N LEU A 146 -0.36 11.32 16.50
CA LEU A 146 -0.92 10.82 15.26
C LEU A 146 -0.37 11.57 14.04
N GLY A 147 0.06 10.84 13.02
CA GLY A 147 0.69 11.42 11.82
C GLY A 147 2.19 11.71 11.96
N ASN A 148 2.80 11.41 13.13
CA ASN A 148 4.23 11.55 13.30
C ASN A 148 4.95 10.29 12.80
N ASN A 149 6.01 10.45 12.02
CA ASN A 149 6.81 9.37 11.47
C ASN A 149 8.23 9.32 12.08
N LYS A 150 8.97 8.25 11.80
CA LYS A 150 10.32 8.03 12.33
C LYS A 150 11.27 9.19 12.00
N ASN A 151 11.20 9.72 10.78
CA ASN A 151 12.07 10.81 10.33
C ASN A 151 11.76 12.12 11.07
N ASN A 152 10.47 12.43 11.24
CA ASN A 152 10.06 13.61 12.00
C ASN A 152 10.45 13.49 13.48
N ILE A 153 10.30 12.30 14.08
CA ILE A 153 10.73 12.02 15.46
C ILE A 153 12.24 12.26 15.62
N LYS A 154 13.05 11.79 14.67
CA LYS A 154 14.50 12.01 14.67
C LYS A 154 14.82 13.51 14.68
N ARG A 155 14.24 14.29 13.75
CA ARG A 155 14.42 15.74 13.63
C ARG A 155 13.97 16.51 14.87
N LEU A 156 12.83 16.12 15.44
CA LEU A 156 12.32 16.70 16.69
C LEU A 156 13.29 16.43 17.85
N ASN A 157 13.81 15.21 17.97
CA ASN A 157 14.78 14.83 19.00
C ASN A 157 16.11 15.59 18.85
N GLU A 158 16.60 15.78 17.62
CA GLU A 158 17.80 16.56 17.30
C GLU A 158 17.62 18.05 17.67
N ALA A 159 16.39 18.56 17.51
CA ALA A 159 16.00 19.92 17.92
C ALA A 159 15.72 20.07 19.43
N GLY A 160 15.92 18.99 20.23
CA GLY A 160 15.74 18.98 21.67
C GLY A 160 14.32 18.66 22.14
N ILE A 161 13.40 18.34 21.25
CA ILE A 161 11.99 17.99 21.55
C ILE A 161 11.89 16.48 21.69
N LYS A 162 11.77 15.97 22.92
CA LYS A 162 11.92 14.54 23.23
C LYS A 162 10.59 13.84 23.54
N ASN A 163 9.56 14.57 23.84
CA ASN A 163 8.27 14.01 24.23
C ASN A 163 7.08 14.82 23.70
N PHE A 164 5.96 14.20 23.82
CA PHE A 164 4.66 14.68 23.38
C PHE A 164 4.25 16.03 23.99
N SER A 165 4.54 16.22 25.30
CA SER A 165 4.20 17.48 26.00
C SER A 165 5.09 18.65 25.56
N GLU A 166 6.36 18.41 25.28
CA GLU A 166 7.27 19.42 24.73
C GLU A 166 6.84 19.83 23.32
N LEU A 167 6.44 18.86 22.49
CA LEU A 167 5.94 19.14 21.14
C LEU A 167 4.66 20.01 21.17
N SER A 168 3.74 19.74 22.09
CA SER A 168 2.50 20.53 22.21
C SER A 168 2.73 21.99 22.60
N LYS A 169 3.84 22.29 23.28
CA LYS A 169 4.22 23.64 23.73
C LYS A 169 5.21 24.32 22.80
N LEU A 170 5.62 23.64 21.73
CA LEU A 170 6.60 24.17 20.78
C LEU A 170 6.06 25.42 20.11
N ASP A 171 6.89 26.49 20.06
CA ASP A 171 6.58 27.68 19.28
C ASP A 171 6.52 27.32 17.78
N PRO A 172 5.38 27.56 17.09
CA PRO A 172 5.25 27.32 15.67
C PRO A 172 6.28 28.05 14.81
N LYS A 173 6.84 29.18 15.29
CA LYS A 173 7.85 29.97 14.57
C LYS A 173 9.26 29.39 14.68
N LYS A 174 9.54 28.51 15.67
CA LYS A 174 10.86 27.88 15.84
C LYS A 174 11.19 27.03 14.61
N LYS A 175 12.27 27.36 13.92
CA LYS A 175 12.76 26.56 12.77
C LYS A 175 13.38 25.26 13.28
N ILE A 176 13.02 24.15 12.64
CA ILE A 176 13.63 22.83 12.86
C ILE A 176 14.19 22.37 11.52
N GLU A 177 15.49 22.06 11.51
CA GLU A 177 16.16 21.66 10.28
C GLU A 177 15.54 20.37 9.72
N GLY A 178 15.27 20.38 8.40
CA GLY A 178 14.66 19.26 7.72
C GLY A 178 13.16 19.02 7.98
N LEU A 179 12.53 19.75 8.90
CA LEU A 179 11.09 19.67 9.16
C LEU A 179 10.38 20.92 8.61
N LYS A 180 9.45 20.74 7.68
CA LYS A 180 8.65 21.83 7.11
C LYS A 180 7.76 22.47 8.16
N ASP A 181 7.57 23.79 8.05
CA ASP A 181 6.71 24.53 8.98
C ASP A 181 5.28 24.02 8.96
N GLU A 182 4.73 23.67 7.80
CA GLU A 182 3.39 23.10 7.69
C GLU A 182 3.25 21.77 8.46
N THR A 183 4.20 20.85 8.27
CA THR A 183 4.23 19.55 8.99
C THR A 183 4.39 19.77 10.49
N LYS A 184 5.30 20.68 10.89
CA LYS A 184 5.52 21.04 12.29
C LYS A 184 4.25 21.57 12.94
N ILE A 185 3.54 22.50 12.29
CA ILE A 185 2.29 23.07 12.79
C ILE A 185 1.21 22.00 12.92
N LYS A 186 1.08 21.10 11.94
CA LYS A 186 0.17 19.95 12.02
C LYS A 186 0.47 19.07 13.24
N LEU A 187 1.73 18.72 13.46
CA LEU A 187 2.13 17.89 14.60
C LEU A 187 1.90 18.60 15.95
N ILE A 188 2.13 19.92 16.04
CA ILE A 188 1.84 20.71 17.25
C ILE A 188 0.33 20.71 17.52
N ASN A 189 -0.51 20.99 16.52
CA ASN A 189 -1.96 20.99 16.65
C ASN A 189 -2.50 19.62 17.06
N GLN A 190 -1.98 18.56 16.45
CA GLN A 190 -2.32 17.18 16.78
C GLN A 190 -1.95 16.85 18.23
N ALA A 191 -0.73 17.20 18.66
CA ALA A 191 -0.27 16.97 20.02
C ALA A 191 -1.12 17.72 21.05
N LYS A 192 -1.44 19.00 20.80
CA LYS A 192 -2.32 19.79 21.68
C LYS A 192 -3.68 19.13 21.85
N LEU A 193 -4.33 18.77 20.73
CA LEU A 193 -5.66 18.16 20.76
C LEU A 193 -5.68 16.84 21.56
N GLN A 194 -4.66 15.99 21.37
CA GLN A 194 -4.60 14.71 22.07
C GLN A 194 -4.35 14.89 23.58
N ILE A 195 -3.53 15.88 23.99
CA ILE A 195 -3.31 16.22 25.41
C ILE A 195 -4.59 16.77 26.03
N ASP A 196 -5.24 17.73 25.39
CA ASP A 196 -6.45 18.35 25.90
C ASP A 196 -7.56 17.30 26.09
N ALA A 197 -7.74 16.41 25.11
CA ALA A 197 -8.69 15.32 25.18
C ALA A 197 -8.37 14.34 26.33
N HIS A 198 -7.08 14.00 26.51
CA HIS A 198 -6.65 13.11 27.58
C HIS A 198 -6.84 13.74 28.96
N THR A 199 -6.50 15.03 29.11
CA THR A 199 -6.62 15.76 30.38
C THR A 199 -8.07 15.92 30.82
N GLU A 200 -8.97 16.17 29.86
CA GLU A 200 -10.40 16.35 30.12
C GLU A 200 -11.19 15.04 30.15
N GLY A 201 -10.58 13.91 29.74
CA GLY A 201 -11.23 12.62 29.66
C GLY A 201 -12.32 12.51 28.59
N VAL A 202 -12.28 13.36 27.56
CA VAL A 202 -13.30 13.45 26.49
C VAL A 202 -12.72 13.23 25.09
N ILE A 203 -13.56 12.78 24.19
CA ILE A 203 -13.19 12.61 22.77
C ILE A 203 -13.38 13.95 22.06
N LYS A 204 -12.31 14.42 21.40
CA LYS A 204 -12.28 15.72 20.72
C LYS A 204 -11.83 15.59 19.28
N PHE A 205 -12.30 16.49 18.44
CA PHE A 205 -11.73 16.75 17.11
C PHE A 205 -11.54 18.26 16.90
N LYS A 206 -10.68 18.63 15.95
CA LYS A 206 -10.46 20.02 15.52
C LYS A 206 -10.39 20.05 14.00
N PHE A 207 -10.99 21.04 13.37
CA PHE A 207 -10.90 21.23 11.92
C PHE A 207 -9.47 21.57 11.47
N ILE A 208 -9.11 21.07 10.29
CA ILE A 208 -7.90 21.50 9.56
C ILE A 208 -8.33 22.65 8.63
N GLU A 209 -8.40 23.85 9.20
CA GLU A 209 -8.99 25.03 8.53
C GLU A 209 -8.20 25.43 7.27
N GLU A 210 -6.88 25.17 7.24
CA GLU A 210 -6.02 25.43 6.10
C GLU A 210 -6.46 24.69 4.82
N ASN A 211 -7.22 23.62 4.98
CA ASN A 211 -7.74 22.84 3.87
C ASN A 211 -9.11 23.31 3.35
N PHE A 212 -9.77 24.28 4.00
CA PHE A 212 -11.10 24.73 3.59
C PHE A 212 -11.12 25.42 2.21
N ALA A 213 -10.01 26.04 1.82
CA ALA A 213 -9.87 26.67 0.51
C ALA A 213 -9.29 25.74 -0.57
N LEU A 214 -8.93 24.50 -0.20
CA LEU A 214 -8.26 23.53 -1.08
C LEU A 214 -9.23 22.40 -1.46
N ASN A 215 -8.94 21.68 -2.54
CA ASN A 215 -9.67 20.44 -2.89
C ASN A 215 -9.29 19.28 -1.96
N LYS A 216 -9.47 19.50 -0.63
CA LYS A 216 -9.09 18.55 0.43
C LYS A 216 -10.17 18.51 1.52
N GLY A 217 -10.15 17.42 2.30
CA GLY A 217 -11.02 17.28 3.46
C GLY A 217 -12.51 17.35 3.09
N PHE A 218 -13.24 18.25 3.72
CA PHE A 218 -14.69 18.40 3.50
C PHE A 218 -15.09 18.83 2.08
N ASN A 219 -14.15 19.41 1.31
CA ASN A 219 -14.41 19.75 -0.10
C ASN A 219 -14.40 18.49 -1.02
N LEU A 220 -14.05 17.32 -0.50
CA LEU A 220 -14.17 16.05 -1.20
C LEU A 220 -15.56 15.40 -1.04
N LEU A 221 -16.42 15.94 -0.16
CA LEU A 221 -17.78 15.46 -0.01
C LEU A 221 -18.68 15.99 -1.12
N PRO A 222 -19.33 15.13 -1.91
CA PRO A 222 -20.39 15.54 -2.80
C PRO A 222 -21.67 15.89 -2.02
N GLU A 223 -22.55 16.64 -2.66
CA GLU A 223 -23.89 16.86 -2.13
C GLU A 223 -24.61 15.51 -1.95
N PRO A 224 -25.20 15.25 -0.78
CA PRO A 224 -25.90 13.99 -0.53
C PRO A 224 -27.09 13.82 -1.47
N ALA A 225 -27.26 12.61 -1.99
CA ALA A 225 -28.32 12.28 -2.92
C ALA A 225 -29.16 11.07 -2.46
N PRO A 226 -30.43 11.01 -2.84
CA PRO A 226 -31.19 9.77 -2.68
C PRO A 226 -30.47 8.62 -3.39
N GLY A 227 -30.50 7.44 -2.76
CA GLY A 227 -29.87 6.25 -3.33
C GLY A 227 -28.36 6.15 -3.13
N ASP A 228 -27.74 6.99 -2.31
CA ASP A 228 -26.32 6.82 -1.95
C ASP A 228 -26.06 5.43 -1.38
N LEU A 229 -25.01 4.76 -1.88
CA LEU A 229 -24.58 3.41 -1.52
C LEU A 229 -23.37 3.44 -0.59
N PHE A 230 -23.28 2.49 0.34
CA PHE A 230 -22.17 2.33 1.27
C PHE A 230 -21.62 0.93 1.11
N PHE A 231 -20.36 0.83 0.69
CA PHE A 231 -19.76 -0.37 0.15
C PHE A 231 -18.57 -0.81 0.97
N ASP A 232 -18.47 -2.11 1.20
CA ASP A 232 -17.36 -2.76 1.88
C ASP A 232 -17.12 -4.16 1.33
N LEU A 233 -15.87 -4.64 1.37
CA LEU A 233 -15.42 -5.92 0.85
C LEU A 233 -14.73 -6.75 1.93
N GLU A 234 -15.04 -8.05 1.96
CA GLU A 234 -14.29 -9.03 2.75
C GLU A 234 -13.55 -10.00 1.84
N GLY A 235 -12.31 -10.32 2.22
CA GLY A 235 -11.48 -11.21 1.41
C GLY A 235 -10.48 -12.00 2.24
N VAL A 236 -10.08 -13.16 1.72
CA VAL A 236 -9.07 -14.04 2.31
C VAL A 236 -7.78 -13.99 1.50
N GLN A 237 -6.66 -13.80 2.20
CA GLN A 237 -5.34 -13.84 1.60
C GLN A 237 -4.95 -15.28 1.27
N ASP A 238 -4.15 -15.44 0.23
CA ASP A 238 -3.57 -16.75 -0.12
C ASP A 238 -4.58 -17.88 -0.42
N TYR A 239 -5.74 -17.53 -0.97
CA TYR A 239 -6.74 -18.52 -1.38
C TYR A 239 -6.16 -19.51 -2.39
N VAL A 240 -5.98 -20.77 -1.96
CA VAL A 240 -5.57 -21.92 -2.78
C VAL A 240 -4.55 -21.56 -3.88
N TYR A 241 -3.36 -21.08 -3.50
CA TYR A 241 -2.24 -20.70 -4.40
C TYR A 241 -2.53 -19.59 -5.43
N SER A 242 -3.71 -18.99 -5.44
CA SER A 242 -4.15 -18.04 -6.46
C SER A 242 -4.21 -16.57 -6.00
N GLY A 243 -3.61 -16.26 -4.85
CA GLY A 243 -3.64 -14.93 -4.24
C GLY A 243 -4.94 -14.63 -3.48
N ARG A 244 -5.28 -13.36 -3.27
CA ARG A 244 -6.44 -12.95 -2.47
C ARG A 244 -7.76 -13.22 -3.19
N LEU A 245 -8.73 -13.84 -2.52
CA LEU A 245 -10.13 -13.98 -2.94
C LEU A 245 -10.99 -12.99 -2.18
N GLU A 246 -11.79 -12.17 -2.88
CA GLU A 246 -12.83 -11.35 -2.27
C GLU A 246 -14.12 -12.18 -2.18
N TYR A 247 -14.44 -12.64 -0.97
CA TYR A 247 -15.52 -13.59 -0.79
C TYR A 247 -16.88 -12.95 -0.48
N LEU A 248 -16.92 -11.66 -0.09
CA LEU A 248 -18.18 -10.97 0.21
C LEU A 248 -18.12 -9.51 -0.26
N PHE A 249 -19.11 -9.13 -1.06
CA PHE A 249 -19.39 -7.76 -1.48
C PHE A 249 -20.64 -7.28 -0.75
N GLY A 250 -20.50 -6.32 0.15
CA GLY A 250 -21.61 -5.76 0.92
C GLY A 250 -21.97 -4.35 0.51
N ILE A 251 -23.25 -4.08 0.33
CA ILE A 251 -23.79 -2.76 0.00
C ILE A 251 -24.92 -2.43 0.95
N PHE A 252 -24.79 -1.32 1.66
CA PHE A 252 -25.86 -0.78 2.51
C PHE A 252 -26.40 0.51 1.88
N TYR A 253 -27.72 0.70 1.92
CA TYR A 253 -28.37 1.92 1.42
C TYR A 253 -29.76 2.12 2.07
N GLU A 254 -30.28 3.33 1.95
CA GLU A 254 -31.67 3.64 2.33
C GLU A 254 -32.54 3.74 1.08
N GLU A 255 -33.67 3.03 1.07
CA GLU A 255 -34.70 3.10 0.03
C GLU A 255 -36.08 3.21 0.68
N ASN A 256 -36.82 4.26 0.37
CA ASN A 256 -38.13 4.54 0.97
C ASN A 256 -38.10 4.49 2.51
N GLU A 257 -37.10 5.14 3.12
CA GLU A 257 -36.84 5.19 4.55
C GLU A 257 -36.48 3.83 5.19
N LYS A 258 -36.39 2.78 4.40
CA LYS A 258 -35.97 1.46 4.86
C LYS A 258 -34.49 1.23 4.61
N LYS A 259 -33.82 0.71 5.61
CA LYS A 259 -32.41 0.27 5.50
C LYS A 259 -32.36 -1.07 4.79
N VAL A 260 -31.58 -1.15 3.73
CA VAL A 260 -31.39 -2.35 2.92
C VAL A 260 -29.91 -2.73 2.95
N PHE A 261 -29.64 -4.01 3.17
CA PHE A 261 -28.31 -4.59 3.00
C PHE A 261 -28.37 -5.61 1.87
N LYS A 262 -27.58 -5.37 0.84
CA LYS A 262 -27.43 -6.26 -0.31
C LYS A 262 -26.05 -6.88 -0.29
N LYS A 263 -25.96 -8.17 -0.57
CA LYS A 263 -24.73 -8.95 -0.47
C LYS A 263 -24.56 -9.84 -1.69
N PHE A 264 -23.29 -10.08 -2.06
CA PHE A 264 -22.90 -11.05 -3.08
C PHE A 264 -21.74 -11.87 -2.52
N TRP A 265 -22.01 -13.17 -2.29
CA TRP A 265 -21.01 -14.13 -1.82
C TRP A 265 -20.25 -14.77 -2.98
N ALA A 266 -18.98 -15.13 -2.73
CA ALA A 266 -18.12 -15.83 -3.66
C ALA A 266 -17.20 -16.79 -2.90
N HIS A 267 -17.31 -18.08 -3.15
CA HIS A 267 -16.49 -19.10 -2.49
C HIS A 267 -15.47 -19.73 -3.45
N SER A 268 -15.39 -19.22 -4.68
CA SER A 268 -14.46 -19.62 -5.71
C SER A 268 -14.13 -18.45 -6.65
N ARG A 269 -13.09 -18.59 -7.46
CA ARG A 269 -12.74 -17.57 -8.48
C ARG A 269 -13.84 -17.32 -9.49
N GLU A 270 -14.57 -18.35 -9.87
CA GLU A 270 -15.70 -18.18 -10.79
C GLU A 270 -16.86 -17.44 -10.11
N GLU A 271 -17.14 -17.77 -8.85
CA GLU A 271 -18.17 -17.06 -8.08
C GLU A 271 -17.76 -15.61 -7.77
N GLU A 272 -16.46 -15.33 -7.54
CA GLU A 272 -15.92 -13.97 -7.41
C GLU A 272 -16.19 -13.14 -8.67
N LYS A 273 -15.97 -13.73 -9.85
CA LYS A 273 -16.32 -13.12 -11.13
C LYS A 273 -17.82 -12.84 -11.23
N GLN A 274 -18.68 -13.81 -10.86
CA GLN A 274 -20.12 -13.65 -10.89
C GLN A 274 -20.60 -12.58 -9.90
N SER A 275 -20.00 -12.50 -8.72
CA SER A 275 -20.31 -11.48 -7.72
C SER A 275 -19.89 -10.08 -8.20
N LEU A 276 -18.75 -9.96 -8.87
CA LEU A 276 -18.33 -8.71 -9.51
C LEU A 276 -19.32 -8.28 -10.60
N ILE A 277 -19.77 -9.20 -11.46
CA ILE A 277 -20.78 -8.92 -12.50
C ILE A 277 -22.07 -8.42 -11.86
N LYS A 278 -22.59 -9.14 -10.86
CA LYS A 278 -23.83 -8.76 -10.14
C LYS A 278 -23.69 -7.40 -9.45
N PHE A 279 -22.51 -7.07 -8.91
CA PHE A 279 -22.24 -5.76 -8.32
C PHE A 279 -22.37 -4.64 -9.35
N PHE A 280 -21.76 -4.78 -10.53
CA PHE A 280 -21.87 -3.76 -11.59
C PHE A 280 -23.25 -3.69 -12.22
N GLU A 281 -23.94 -4.81 -12.42
CA GLU A 281 -25.32 -4.84 -12.90
C GLU A 281 -26.26 -4.12 -11.92
N PHE A 282 -26.11 -4.43 -10.62
CA PHE A 282 -26.87 -3.76 -9.58
C PHE A 282 -26.60 -2.24 -9.56
N THR A 283 -25.34 -1.84 -9.54
CA THR A 283 -24.98 -0.41 -9.47
C THR A 283 -25.38 0.35 -10.73
N LYS A 284 -25.32 -0.26 -11.93
CA LYS A 284 -25.87 0.31 -13.17
C LYS A 284 -27.37 0.57 -13.11
N ALA A 285 -28.14 -0.43 -12.70
CA ALA A 285 -29.57 -0.31 -12.53
C ALA A 285 -29.91 0.75 -11.48
N HIS A 286 -29.17 0.77 -10.38
CA HIS A 286 -29.33 1.70 -9.29
C HIS A 286 -29.04 3.16 -9.72
N PHE A 287 -27.96 3.40 -10.43
CA PHE A 287 -27.62 4.74 -10.95
C PHE A 287 -28.56 5.20 -12.07
N LYS A 288 -29.20 4.28 -12.80
CA LYS A 288 -30.27 4.65 -13.73
C LYS A 288 -31.48 5.22 -12.97
N LYS A 289 -31.81 4.66 -11.80
CA LYS A 289 -32.88 5.15 -10.91
C LYS A 289 -32.47 6.40 -10.13
N TYR A 290 -31.22 6.46 -9.66
CA TYR A 290 -30.65 7.52 -8.85
C TYR A 290 -29.36 8.10 -9.47
N PRO A 291 -29.46 8.95 -10.53
CA PRO A 291 -28.29 9.37 -11.31
C PRO A 291 -27.23 10.14 -10.49
N LYS A 292 -27.65 10.86 -9.44
CA LYS A 292 -26.75 11.63 -8.57
C LYS A 292 -26.10 10.80 -7.46
N ALA A 293 -26.59 9.59 -7.23
CA ALA A 293 -26.09 8.73 -6.15
C ALA A 293 -24.59 8.42 -6.32
N LYS A 294 -23.92 8.22 -5.17
CA LYS A 294 -22.49 7.89 -5.05
C LYS A 294 -22.32 6.57 -4.32
N ILE A 295 -21.12 6.00 -4.43
CA ILE A 295 -20.67 4.83 -3.65
C ILE A 295 -19.64 5.34 -2.65
N TYR A 296 -19.99 5.31 -1.37
CA TYR A 296 -19.12 5.68 -0.27
C TYR A 296 -18.39 4.45 0.26
N HIS A 297 -17.10 4.59 0.50
CA HIS A 297 -16.25 3.58 1.09
C HIS A 297 -15.28 4.22 2.10
N TYR A 298 -14.52 3.40 2.83
CA TYR A 298 -13.55 3.89 3.79
C TYR A 298 -12.15 3.34 3.52
N ALA A 299 -11.24 4.21 3.10
CA ALA A 299 -9.88 3.92 2.64
C ALA A 299 -9.83 3.30 1.22
N PRO A 300 -8.64 3.10 0.63
CA PRO A 300 -8.50 2.76 -0.79
C PRO A 300 -8.74 1.27 -1.11
N TYR A 301 -8.99 0.42 -0.10
CA TYR A 301 -9.01 -1.02 -0.29
C TYR A 301 -10.05 -1.47 -1.33
N GLU A 302 -11.30 -1.04 -1.19
CA GLU A 302 -12.43 -1.45 -2.05
C GLU A 302 -12.17 -1.08 -3.51
N ILE A 303 -11.65 0.11 -3.74
CA ILE A 303 -11.37 0.62 -5.09
C ILE A 303 -10.20 -0.13 -5.72
N THR A 304 -9.14 -0.38 -4.96
CA THR A 304 -7.99 -1.17 -5.41
C THR A 304 -8.39 -2.62 -5.69
N ALA A 305 -9.28 -3.19 -4.87
CA ALA A 305 -9.83 -4.53 -5.10
C ALA A 305 -10.67 -4.59 -6.37
N LEU A 306 -11.61 -3.65 -6.60
CA LEU A 306 -12.41 -3.59 -7.82
C LEU A 306 -11.53 -3.44 -9.08
N GLU A 307 -10.49 -2.61 -9.04
CA GLU A 307 -9.53 -2.46 -10.13
C GLU A 307 -8.82 -3.79 -10.45
N ARG A 308 -8.35 -4.48 -9.41
CA ARG A 308 -7.72 -5.79 -9.54
C ARG A 308 -8.68 -6.83 -10.09
N LEU A 309 -9.90 -6.89 -9.55
CA LEU A 309 -10.92 -7.86 -9.95
C LEU A 309 -11.38 -7.66 -11.40
N THR A 310 -11.64 -6.42 -11.82
CA THR A 310 -12.00 -6.12 -13.22
C THR A 310 -10.89 -6.52 -14.18
N SER A 311 -9.62 -6.39 -13.77
CA SER A 311 -8.45 -6.79 -14.56
C SER A 311 -8.27 -8.30 -14.62
N ILE A 312 -8.37 -9.01 -13.48
CA ILE A 312 -8.20 -10.47 -13.40
C ILE A 312 -9.31 -11.19 -14.15
N HIS A 313 -10.57 -10.79 -13.91
CA HIS A 313 -11.74 -11.43 -14.49
C HIS A 313 -12.09 -10.92 -15.89
N LYS A 314 -11.46 -9.81 -16.34
CA LYS A 314 -11.66 -9.18 -17.64
C LYS A 314 -13.13 -8.78 -17.89
N VAL A 315 -13.82 -8.30 -16.86
CA VAL A 315 -15.22 -7.86 -16.93
C VAL A 315 -15.37 -6.49 -16.27
N HIS A 316 -16.28 -5.68 -16.83
CA HIS A 316 -16.66 -4.35 -16.30
C HIS A 316 -15.51 -3.35 -16.08
N GLY A 317 -14.35 -3.52 -16.74
CA GLY A 317 -13.25 -2.54 -16.66
C GLY A 317 -13.64 -1.15 -17.14
N VAL A 318 -14.41 -1.07 -18.24
CA VAL A 318 -14.93 0.20 -18.78
C VAL A 318 -15.93 0.84 -17.82
N ASP A 319 -16.80 0.05 -17.18
CA ASP A 319 -17.77 0.56 -16.19
C ASP A 319 -17.08 1.10 -14.95
N TYR A 320 -16.04 0.41 -14.49
CA TYR A 320 -15.21 0.84 -13.37
C TYR A 320 -14.53 2.18 -13.68
N ASP A 321 -13.87 2.30 -14.85
CA ASP A 321 -13.23 3.54 -15.28
C ASP A 321 -14.26 4.68 -15.43
N HIS A 322 -15.43 4.39 -15.97
CA HIS A 322 -16.52 5.36 -16.09
C HIS A 322 -17.00 5.86 -14.72
N TYR A 323 -17.11 4.96 -13.71
CA TYR A 323 -17.48 5.37 -12.35
C TYR A 323 -16.41 6.23 -11.69
N LEU A 324 -15.11 5.95 -11.92
CA LEU A 324 -14.01 6.78 -11.46
C LEU A 324 -14.09 8.19 -12.07
N ASN A 325 -14.23 8.29 -13.38
CA ASN A 325 -14.28 9.55 -14.12
C ASN A 325 -15.50 10.41 -13.72
N LEU A 326 -16.63 9.80 -13.45
CA LEU A 326 -17.83 10.48 -12.95
C LEU A 326 -17.77 10.81 -11.44
N GLY A 327 -16.66 10.49 -10.76
CA GLY A 327 -16.54 10.67 -9.32
C GLY A 327 -17.66 9.94 -8.55
N LYS A 328 -17.98 8.72 -8.97
CA LYS A 328 -19.01 7.89 -8.29
C LYS A 328 -18.50 7.36 -6.96
N PHE A 329 -17.20 7.10 -6.81
CA PHE A 329 -16.59 6.62 -5.60
C PHE A 329 -16.15 7.78 -4.69
N VAL A 330 -16.47 7.68 -3.39
CA VAL A 330 -16.17 8.71 -2.39
C VAL A 330 -15.47 8.05 -1.19
N ASP A 331 -14.19 8.34 -1.03
CA ASP A 331 -13.39 7.87 0.08
C ASP A 331 -13.56 8.76 1.32
N LEU A 332 -14.32 8.30 2.30
CA LEU A 332 -14.54 9.03 3.55
C LEU A 332 -13.29 9.09 4.45
N PHE A 333 -12.34 8.17 4.30
CA PHE A 333 -11.06 8.25 5.00
C PHE A 333 -10.28 9.50 4.61
N ARG A 334 -10.24 9.83 3.30
CA ARG A 334 -9.60 11.06 2.82
C ARG A 334 -10.29 12.30 3.38
N VAL A 335 -11.63 12.30 3.43
CA VAL A 335 -12.41 13.41 4.01
C VAL A 335 -12.02 13.62 5.47
N VAL A 336 -12.02 12.56 6.28
CA VAL A 336 -11.68 12.61 7.71
C VAL A 336 -10.22 13.05 7.90
N LYS A 337 -9.27 12.34 7.28
CA LYS A 337 -7.84 12.56 7.47
C LYS A 337 -7.37 13.96 7.06
N GLN A 338 -8.00 14.53 6.05
CA GLN A 338 -7.67 15.85 5.54
C GLN A 338 -8.58 16.96 6.11
N GLY A 339 -9.69 16.60 6.76
CA GLY A 339 -10.67 17.56 7.28
C GLY A 339 -10.52 17.87 8.76
N ILE A 340 -10.08 16.89 9.55
CA ILE A 340 -10.02 17.04 11.01
C ILE A 340 -8.79 16.37 11.63
N TYR A 341 -8.28 16.98 12.69
CA TYR A 341 -7.47 16.33 13.69
C TYR A 341 -8.38 15.54 14.65
N VAL A 342 -7.95 14.37 15.09
CA VAL A 342 -8.72 13.51 16.00
C VAL A 342 -7.91 13.19 17.24
N SER A 343 -8.58 13.08 18.39
CA SER A 343 -7.91 12.72 19.64
C SER A 343 -7.62 11.21 19.80
N GLN A 344 -8.09 10.40 18.85
CA GLN A 344 -7.89 8.96 18.84
C GLN A 344 -6.49 8.55 18.36
N LYS A 345 -6.15 7.26 18.54
CA LYS A 345 -4.83 6.70 18.20
C LYS A 345 -4.60 6.57 16.70
N SER A 346 -5.66 6.47 15.92
CA SER A 346 -5.59 6.30 14.47
C SER A 346 -6.82 6.90 13.77
N TYR A 347 -6.74 6.98 12.45
CA TYR A 347 -7.86 7.28 11.57
C TYR A 347 -8.59 6.01 11.10
N SER A 348 -8.42 4.86 11.77
CA SER A 348 -9.22 3.68 11.44
C SER A 348 -10.70 3.96 11.70
N ILE A 349 -11.59 3.34 10.90
CA ILE A 349 -13.03 3.57 11.06
C ILE A 349 -13.48 3.28 12.50
N LYS A 350 -12.91 2.26 13.15
CA LYS A 350 -13.21 1.85 14.54
C LYS A 350 -12.84 2.92 15.58
N ASP A 351 -11.78 3.69 15.35
CA ASP A 351 -11.45 4.82 16.20
C ASP A 351 -12.36 6.02 15.91
N ILE A 352 -12.77 6.20 14.66
CA ILE A 352 -13.67 7.28 14.25
C ILE A 352 -15.12 7.02 14.67
N GLU A 353 -15.56 5.77 14.78
CA GLU A 353 -16.88 5.35 15.29
C GLU A 353 -17.24 6.01 16.63
N LYS A 354 -16.26 6.28 17.46
CA LYS A 354 -16.44 6.94 18.77
C LYS A 354 -17.00 8.37 18.67
N TYR A 355 -16.83 9.06 17.51
CA TYR A 355 -17.33 10.43 17.30
C TYR A 355 -18.81 10.49 16.92
N TYR A 356 -19.38 9.38 16.46
CA TYR A 356 -20.80 9.27 16.10
C TYR A 356 -21.53 8.14 16.85
N ASP A 357 -20.94 7.70 17.97
CA ASP A 357 -21.48 6.74 18.92
C ASP A 357 -22.01 5.46 18.24
N PHE A 358 -21.23 4.93 17.28
CA PHE A 358 -21.53 3.66 16.66
C PHE A 358 -20.99 2.52 17.53
N LYS A 359 -21.88 1.69 18.02
CA LYS A 359 -21.54 0.51 18.83
C LYS A 359 -21.72 -0.73 17.99
N ARG A 360 -20.64 -1.46 17.79
CA ARG A 360 -20.67 -2.74 17.12
C ARG A 360 -21.32 -3.78 18.01
N THR A 361 -22.11 -4.64 17.37
CA THR A 361 -22.72 -5.82 17.97
C THR A 361 -22.10 -7.04 17.31
N GLY A 362 -21.95 -8.17 18.04
CA GLY A 362 -21.40 -9.38 17.48
C GLY A 362 -19.99 -9.72 17.96
N GLU A 363 -19.47 -10.85 17.51
CA GLU A 363 -18.22 -11.44 17.99
C GLU A 363 -16.99 -10.95 17.19
N ILE A 364 -17.18 -10.55 15.92
CA ILE A 364 -16.10 -10.07 15.07
C ILE A 364 -15.90 -8.57 15.31
N LEU A 365 -14.75 -8.22 15.85
CA LEU A 365 -14.37 -6.83 16.11
C LEU A 365 -13.26 -6.33 15.18
N LYS A 366 -12.60 -7.23 14.42
CA LYS A 366 -11.47 -6.90 13.52
C LYS A 366 -11.56 -7.74 12.26
N GLY A 367 -11.04 -7.20 11.15
CA GLY A 367 -11.05 -7.87 9.85
C GLY A 367 -10.20 -9.15 9.78
N ASP A 368 -9.11 -9.24 10.57
CA ASP A 368 -8.30 -10.46 10.71
C ASP A 368 -9.12 -11.64 11.27
N VAL A 369 -10.07 -11.38 12.16
CA VAL A 369 -10.99 -12.40 12.70
C VAL A 369 -12.03 -12.84 11.65
N SER A 370 -12.48 -11.92 10.78
CA SER A 370 -13.35 -12.26 9.64
C SER A 370 -12.67 -13.24 8.69
N GLU A 371 -11.39 -12.98 8.35
CA GLU A 371 -10.57 -13.87 7.54
C GLU A 371 -10.37 -15.24 8.20
N GLU A 372 -10.08 -15.27 9.51
CA GLU A 372 -9.93 -16.50 10.28
C GLU A 372 -11.23 -17.35 10.28
N PHE A 373 -12.39 -16.72 10.47
CA PHE A 373 -13.67 -17.39 10.43
C PHE A 373 -14.00 -17.96 9.04
N TYR A 374 -13.60 -17.25 7.99
CA TYR A 374 -13.75 -17.76 6.63
C TYR A 374 -12.87 -18.97 6.37
N ILE A 375 -11.63 -18.97 6.84
CA ILE A 375 -10.72 -20.12 6.77
C ILE A 375 -11.28 -21.31 7.56
N GLN A 376 -11.79 -21.09 8.77
CA GLN A 376 -12.45 -22.12 9.57
C GLN A 376 -13.67 -22.71 8.85
N TRP A 377 -14.50 -21.86 8.24
CA TRP A 377 -15.63 -22.31 7.44
C TRP A 377 -15.18 -23.17 6.24
N MET A 378 -14.12 -22.82 5.55
CA MET A 378 -13.59 -23.65 4.45
C MET A 378 -13.18 -25.06 4.90
N HIS A 379 -12.81 -25.23 6.17
CA HIS A 379 -12.41 -26.53 6.73
C HIS A 379 -13.61 -27.32 7.28
N ASN A 380 -14.58 -26.70 7.93
CA ASN A 380 -15.62 -27.38 8.69
C ASN A 380 -17.04 -27.19 8.13
N ASN A 381 -17.24 -26.33 7.12
CA ASN A 381 -18.52 -25.96 6.52
C ASN A 381 -19.59 -25.43 7.52
N ASP A 382 -19.17 -24.86 8.65
CA ASP A 382 -20.09 -24.28 9.62
C ASP A 382 -20.66 -22.95 9.13
N LYS A 383 -21.91 -22.96 8.65
CA LYS A 383 -22.60 -21.79 8.10
C LYS A 383 -22.75 -20.63 9.11
N ARG A 384 -22.76 -20.90 10.41
CA ARG A 384 -22.83 -19.86 11.45
C ARG A 384 -21.63 -18.89 11.37
N LEU A 385 -20.49 -19.35 10.87
CA LEU A 385 -19.31 -18.51 10.64
C LEU A 385 -19.57 -17.50 9.52
N LEU A 386 -20.24 -17.92 8.45
CA LEU A 386 -20.63 -17.01 7.36
C LEU A 386 -21.63 -15.96 7.82
N ASP A 387 -22.61 -16.34 8.67
CA ASP A 387 -23.59 -15.39 9.22
C ASP A 387 -22.90 -14.31 10.06
N LYS A 388 -21.88 -14.68 10.85
CA LYS A 388 -21.08 -13.73 11.63
C LYS A 388 -20.26 -12.78 10.74
N ILE A 389 -19.64 -13.29 9.67
CA ILE A 389 -18.91 -12.50 8.69
C ILE A 389 -19.87 -11.52 7.99
N GLU A 390 -21.06 -11.99 7.61
CA GLU A 390 -22.08 -11.15 6.99
C GLU A 390 -22.52 -9.99 7.90
N ASP A 391 -22.78 -10.29 9.16
CA ASP A 391 -23.14 -9.27 10.15
C ASP A 391 -22.01 -8.25 10.33
N TYR A 392 -20.77 -8.71 10.36
CA TYR A 392 -19.60 -7.84 10.45
C TYR A 392 -19.49 -6.89 9.24
N ASN A 393 -19.55 -7.41 8.01
CA ASN A 393 -19.51 -6.61 6.79
C ASN A 393 -20.68 -5.61 6.70
N LYS A 394 -21.89 -6.04 7.09
CA LYS A 394 -23.06 -5.17 7.19
C LYS A 394 -22.82 -4.02 8.17
N GLN A 395 -22.19 -4.29 9.31
CA GLN A 395 -21.86 -3.26 10.28
C GLN A 395 -20.79 -2.29 9.75
N ASP A 396 -19.80 -2.75 8.96
CA ASP A 396 -18.82 -1.88 8.32
C ASP A 396 -19.49 -0.94 7.30
N CYS A 397 -20.40 -1.45 6.48
CA CYS A 397 -21.22 -0.64 5.58
C CYS A 397 -22.12 0.36 6.34
N GLU A 398 -22.80 -0.06 7.42
CA GLU A 398 -23.65 0.82 8.25
C GLU A 398 -22.81 1.88 8.99
N SER A 399 -21.61 1.53 9.47
CA SER A 399 -20.68 2.46 10.08
C SER A 399 -20.28 3.56 9.08
N THR A 400 -19.95 3.19 7.84
CA THR A 400 -19.64 4.13 6.75
C THR A 400 -20.83 5.06 6.45
N PHE A 401 -22.06 4.54 6.46
CA PHE A 401 -23.28 5.34 6.32
C PHE A 401 -23.43 6.36 7.46
N ARG A 402 -23.25 5.93 8.72
CA ARG A 402 -23.35 6.81 9.89
C ARG A 402 -22.22 7.84 9.93
N LEU A 403 -21.02 7.44 9.53
CA LEU A 403 -19.88 8.35 9.36
C LEU A 403 -20.24 9.48 8.39
N ARG A 404 -20.76 9.15 7.20
CA ARG A 404 -21.19 10.16 6.23
C ARG A 404 -22.22 11.11 6.84
N LYS A 405 -23.26 10.59 7.56
CA LYS A 405 -24.25 11.43 8.24
C LYS A 405 -23.60 12.37 9.27
N TRP A 406 -22.64 11.87 10.04
CA TRP A 406 -21.90 12.68 11.01
C TRP A 406 -21.06 13.76 10.32
N LEU A 407 -20.31 13.42 9.28
CA LEU A 407 -19.50 14.38 8.51
C LEU A 407 -20.35 15.49 7.89
N LEU A 408 -21.53 15.18 7.38
CA LEU A 408 -22.47 16.16 6.86
C LEU A 408 -22.95 17.13 7.94
N ARG A 409 -23.21 16.63 9.17
CA ARG A 409 -23.64 17.43 10.31
C ARG A 409 -22.58 18.43 10.77
N ILE A 410 -21.31 18.02 10.75
CA ILE A 410 -20.19 18.86 11.19
C ILE A 410 -19.53 19.65 10.05
N LYS A 411 -19.94 19.45 8.81
CA LYS A 411 -19.35 20.10 7.63
C LYS A 411 -19.32 21.62 7.78
N PRO A 412 -18.12 22.26 7.71
CA PRO A 412 -18.02 23.71 7.82
C PRO A 412 -18.70 24.42 6.65
N LYS A 413 -19.42 25.52 6.94
CA LYS A 413 -20.13 26.30 5.91
C LYS A 413 -19.21 26.90 4.85
N GLN A 414 -17.95 27.11 5.17
CA GLN A 414 -16.92 27.65 4.27
C GLN A 414 -16.47 26.67 3.20
N THR A 415 -16.74 25.36 3.39
CA THR A 415 -16.34 24.32 2.45
C THR A 415 -17.39 24.11 1.36
N LYS A 416 -16.92 23.86 0.14
CA LYS A 416 -17.78 23.62 -1.01
C LYS A 416 -18.19 22.13 -1.10
N TRP A 417 -19.18 21.83 -1.91
CA TRP A 417 -19.45 20.48 -2.32
C TRP A 417 -18.48 20.06 -3.42
N PHE A 418 -18.04 18.82 -3.39
CA PHE A 418 -17.28 18.23 -4.48
C PHE A 418 -18.16 18.14 -5.73
N VAL A 419 -17.71 18.78 -6.77
CA VAL A 419 -18.27 18.64 -8.11
C VAL A 419 -17.16 18.03 -8.94
N PRO A 420 -17.33 16.82 -9.49
CA PRO A 420 -16.38 16.29 -10.47
C PRO A 420 -16.17 17.36 -11.55
N GLU A 421 -14.93 17.67 -11.85
CA GLU A 421 -14.67 18.43 -13.07
C GLU A 421 -15.39 17.67 -14.18
N LYS A 422 -16.24 18.38 -14.93
CA LYS A 422 -16.74 17.84 -16.19
C LYS A 422 -15.51 17.69 -17.07
N GLU A 423 -14.78 16.60 -16.88
CA GLU A 423 -13.98 16.14 -18.00
C GLU A 423 -14.97 16.03 -19.14
N LYS A 424 -14.81 16.84 -20.17
CA LYS A 424 -15.17 16.41 -21.49
C LYS A 424 -14.64 14.99 -21.55
N ILE A 425 -15.53 14.02 -21.71
CA ILE A 425 -15.17 12.67 -22.09
C ILE A 425 -14.64 12.85 -23.52
N GLU A 426 -13.50 13.46 -23.68
CA GLU A 426 -12.62 13.23 -24.77
C GLU A 426 -12.09 11.84 -24.46
N LEU A 427 -12.73 10.82 -25.04
CA LEU A 427 -12.19 9.49 -25.09
C LEU A 427 -10.72 9.67 -25.44
N ARG A 428 -9.81 9.20 -24.61
CA ARG A 428 -8.39 9.26 -24.96
C ARG A 428 -8.26 8.59 -26.34
N PRO A 429 -7.40 9.06 -27.22
CA PRO A 429 -7.27 8.49 -28.59
C PRO A 429 -7.19 6.95 -28.58
N PHE A 430 -6.72 6.37 -27.49
CA PHE A 430 -6.69 4.92 -27.28
C PHE A 430 -8.08 4.31 -27.00
N GLU A 431 -8.97 4.99 -26.27
CA GLU A 431 -10.32 4.51 -25.94
C GLU A 431 -11.22 4.58 -27.18
N GLU A 432 -11.07 5.61 -28.01
CA GLU A 432 -11.71 5.68 -29.33
C GLU A 432 -11.26 4.53 -30.21
N THR A 433 -9.94 4.30 -30.29
CA THR A 433 -9.35 3.18 -31.03
C THR A 433 -9.81 1.83 -30.50
N LEU A 434 -10.00 1.68 -29.17
CA LEU A 434 -10.49 0.45 -28.56
C LEU A 434 -11.97 0.19 -28.89
N LEU A 435 -12.81 1.24 -28.93
CA LEU A 435 -14.23 1.15 -29.32
C LEU A 435 -14.37 0.78 -30.80
N GLU A 436 -13.65 1.46 -31.70
CA GLU A 436 -13.60 1.11 -33.13
C GLU A 436 -13.15 -0.34 -33.35
N PHE A 437 -12.20 -0.79 -32.54
CA PHE A 437 -11.72 -2.17 -32.59
C PHE A 437 -12.78 -3.15 -32.07
N GLN A 438 -13.51 -2.83 -31.00
CA GLN A 438 -14.55 -3.70 -30.48
C GLN A 438 -15.62 -4.00 -31.53
N GLU A 439 -16.01 -3.02 -32.34
CA GLU A 439 -16.96 -3.24 -33.44
C GLU A 439 -16.39 -4.15 -34.55
N LYS A 440 -15.16 -3.90 -34.99
CA LYS A 440 -14.47 -4.76 -35.95
C LYS A 440 -14.25 -6.18 -35.42
N PHE A 441 -13.96 -6.28 -34.13
CA PHE A 441 -13.66 -7.52 -33.44
C PHE A 441 -14.87 -8.42 -33.22
N GLU A 442 -16.06 -7.86 -33.01
CA GLU A 442 -17.31 -8.63 -32.96
C GLU A 442 -17.59 -9.32 -34.30
N ASN A 443 -17.30 -8.65 -35.43
CA ASN A 443 -17.39 -9.26 -36.76
C ASN A 443 -16.37 -10.38 -36.98
N PHE A 444 -15.15 -10.24 -36.48
CA PHE A 444 -14.10 -11.27 -36.54
C PHE A 444 -14.40 -12.46 -35.62
N LYS A 445 -14.95 -12.22 -34.43
CA LYS A 445 -15.30 -13.23 -33.42
C LYS A 445 -16.29 -14.24 -33.92
N SER A 446 -17.22 -13.85 -34.77
CA SER A 446 -18.22 -14.74 -35.40
C SER A 446 -17.57 -15.83 -36.26
N LYS A 447 -16.40 -15.57 -36.85
CA LYS A 447 -15.67 -16.49 -37.75
C LYS A 447 -14.57 -17.30 -37.06
N HIS A 448 -13.91 -16.76 -36.02
CA HIS A 448 -12.67 -17.30 -35.43
C HIS A 448 -12.62 -17.26 -33.89
N ASN A 449 -13.51 -17.97 -33.22
CA ASN A 449 -13.76 -17.83 -31.77
C ASN A 449 -12.53 -18.05 -30.85
N LYS A 450 -11.61 -18.98 -31.14
CA LYS A 450 -10.42 -19.22 -30.31
C LYS A 450 -9.35 -18.13 -30.44
N ILE A 451 -9.12 -17.67 -31.65
CA ILE A 451 -8.12 -16.63 -31.95
C ILE A 451 -8.61 -15.29 -31.44
N SER A 452 -9.90 -15.00 -31.59
CA SER A 452 -10.50 -13.76 -31.14
C SER A 452 -10.37 -13.57 -29.63
N LYS A 453 -10.51 -14.64 -28.84
CA LYS A 453 -10.31 -14.56 -27.39
C LYS A 453 -8.88 -14.16 -27.02
N LEU A 454 -7.88 -14.79 -27.69
CA LEU A 454 -6.48 -14.47 -27.46
C LEU A 454 -6.15 -13.01 -27.85
N LEU A 455 -6.63 -12.56 -29.00
CA LEU A 455 -6.41 -11.18 -29.48
C LEU A 455 -7.08 -10.15 -28.56
N SER A 456 -8.27 -10.44 -28.07
CA SER A 456 -8.97 -9.61 -27.07
C SER A 456 -8.17 -9.50 -25.76
N ASP A 457 -7.48 -10.56 -25.38
CA ASP A 457 -6.65 -10.59 -24.17
C ASP A 457 -5.36 -9.77 -24.34
N VAL A 458 -4.79 -9.75 -25.53
CA VAL A 458 -3.54 -9.06 -25.85
C VAL A 458 -3.76 -7.57 -26.11
N ILE A 459 -4.90 -7.21 -26.72
CA ILE A 459 -5.18 -5.81 -27.03
C ILE A 459 -5.33 -4.99 -25.76
N GLY A 460 -4.67 -3.85 -25.68
CA GLY A 460 -4.66 -2.99 -24.51
C GLY A 460 -3.96 -3.59 -23.28
N PHE A 461 -3.26 -4.74 -23.41
CA PHE A 461 -2.52 -5.37 -22.32
C PHE A 461 -1.61 -4.39 -21.59
N TYR A 462 -0.78 -3.67 -22.32
CA TYR A 462 0.16 -2.72 -21.73
C TYR A 462 -0.51 -1.52 -21.07
N ASN A 463 -1.62 -1.07 -21.59
CA ASN A 463 -2.40 0.01 -20.98
C ASN A 463 -2.97 -0.45 -19.62
N ARG A 464 -3.44 -1.71 -19.54
CA ARG A 464 -3.90 -2.28 -18.27
C ARG A 464 -2.76 -2.47 -17.27
N GLU A 465 -1.58 -2.96 -17.72
CA GLU A 465 -0.38 -3.11 -16.89
C GLU A 465 0.15 -1.79 -16.34
N GLN A 466 -0.01 -0.70 -17.08
CA GLN A 466 0.47 0.62 -16.67
C GLN A 466 -0.55 1.40 -15.80
N LYS A 467 -1.82 1.00 -15.77
CA LYS A 467 -2.84 1.70 -14.95
C LYS A 467 -2.42 1.95 -13.50
N PRO A 468 -1.85 0.98 -12.76
CA PRO A 468 -1.41 1.23 -11.38
C PRO A 468 -0.32 2.29 -11.28
N GLN A 469 0.61 2.34 -12.26
CA GLN A 469 1.70 3.32 -12.30
C GLN A 469 1.17 4.73 -12.60
N TRP A 470 0.23 4.84 -13.53
CA TRP A 470 -0.45 6.11 -13.84
C TRP A 470 -1.25 6.61 -12.65
N ARG A 471 -1.97 5.72 -11.95
CA ARG A 471 -2.71 6.07 -10.75
C ARG A 471 -1.78 6.62 -9.67
N GLN A 472 -0.67 5.92 -9.36
CA GLN A 472 0.33 6.41 -8.43
C GLN A 472 0.89 7.77 -8.84
N HIS A 473 1.09 7.99 -10.15
CA HIS A 473 1.52 9.29 -10.66
C HIS A 473 0.50 10.40 -10.35
N PHE A 474 -0.79 10.16 -10.58
CA PHE A 474 -1.83 11.15 -10.28
C PHE A 474 -2.02 11.37 -8.77
N ASP A 475 -1.97 10.30 -7.98
CA ASP A 475 -2.05 10.40 -6.50
C ASP A 475 -0.90 11.24 -5.92
N ARG A 476 0.28 11.20 -6.54
CA ARG A 476 1.45 12.00 -6.14
C ARG A 476 1.29 13.48 -6.41
N LYS A 477 0.51 13.88 -7.40
CA LYS A 477 0.27 15.31 -7.70
C LYS A 477 -0.32 16.08 -6.53
N ASP A 478 -1.12 15.41 -5.72
CA ASP A 478 -1.77 16.00 -4.54
C ASP A 478 -0.88 15.94 -3.27
N LEU A 479 0.29 15.28 -3.32
CA LEU A 479 1.17 15.12 -2.17
C LEU A 479 2.13 16.30 -2.02
N SER A 480 2.45 16.65 -0.78
CA SER A 480 3.51 17.62 -0.52
C SER A 480 4.90 16.99 -0.76
N ASP A 481 5.93 17.82 -1.02
CA ASP A 481 7.30 17.31 -1.13
C ASP A 481 7.76 16.55 0.12
N SER A 482 7.18 16.82 1.29
CA SER A 482 7.42 16.07 2.54
C SER A 482 6.82 14.69 2.51
N ASP A 483 5.58 14.56 2.01
CA ASP A 483 4.91 13.26 1.89
C ASP A 483 5.63 12.40 0.85
N LEU A 484 6.14 13.01 -0.22
CA LEU A 484 6.93 12.34 -1.26
C LEU A 484 8.29 11.83 -0.79
N MET A 485 8.81 12.31 0.35
CA MET A 485 10.02 11.72 0.96
C MET A 485 9.76 10.34 1.58
N ASP A 486 8.53 10.03 1.94
CA ASP A 486 8.13 8.73 2.49
C ASP A 486 7.71 7.74 1.37
N ASP A 487 7.56 8.23 0.12
CA ASP A 487 7.31 7.39 -1.05
C ASP A 487 8.63 6.89 -1.65
N ARG A 488 8.92 5.60 -1.49
CA ARG A 488 10.16 4.98 -1.99
C ARG A 488 10.35 5.04 -3.51
N GLU A 489 9.30 5.25 -4.27
CA GLU A 489 9.37 5.42 -5.73
C GLU A 489 9.72 6.87 -6.12
N CYS A 490 9.95 7.75 -5.16
CA CYS A 490 10.28 9.16 -5.33
C CYS A 490 11.58 9.53 -4.63
N ILE A 491 12.19 10.66 -5.06
CA ILE A 491 13.13 11.43 -4.24
C ILE A 491 12.48 12.79 -4.01
N GLY A 492 12.01 13.00 -2.77
CA GLY A 492 11.25 14.18 -2.36
C GLY A 492 12.11 15.29 -1.78
N ASN A 493 11.60 16.53 -1.85
CA ASN A 493 12.14 17.71 -1.18
C ASN A 493 13.62 18.01 -1.48
N MET A 494 14.00 17.85 -2.73
CA MET A 494 15.35 18.17 -3.21
C MET A 494 15.53 19.67 -3.32
N LYS A 495 16.73 20.18 -2.98
CA LYS A 495 17.10 21.60 -3.09
C LYS A 495 18.11 21.80 -4.19
N LEU A 496 17.85 22.76 -5.07
CA LEU A 496 18.76 23.14 -6.16
C LEU A 496 20.03 23.79 -5.59
N VAL A 497 21.19 23.28 -5.99
CA VAL A 497 22.51 23.82 -5.62
C VAL A 497 23.08 24.64 -6.75
N SER A 498 23.10 24.10 -7.98
CA SER A 498 23.66 24.77 -9.13
C SER A 498 23.04 24.27 -10.43
N VAL A 499 23.13 25.07 -11.46
CA VAL A 499 22.76 24.73 -12.83
C VAL A 499 23.95 25.07 -13.73
N PHE A 500 24.33 24.17 -14.60
CA PHE A 500 25.38 24.43 -15.61
C PHE A 500 24.97 23.84 -16.96
N GLN A 501 25.51 24.40 -18.00
CA GLN A 501 25.25 23.96 -19.36
C GLN A 501 26.25 22.87 -19.77
N ASP A 502 25.73 21.77 -20.30
CA ASP A 502 26.51 20.71 -20.94
C ASP A 502 25.99 20.50 -22.37
N LYS A 503 26.76 21.01 -23.36
CA LYS A 503 26.37 21.01 -24.78
C LYS A 503 25.01 21.67 -25.00
N ARG A 504 23.99 20.89 -25.46
CA ARG A 504 22.60 21.33 -25.70
C ARG A 504 21.66 21.02 -24.54
N SER A 505 22.18 20.74 -23.35
CA SER A 505 21.40 20.36 -22.17
C SER A 505 21.79 21.22 -20.98
N LEU A 506 20.86 21.40 -20.06
CA LEU A 506 21.12 21.91 -18.72
C LEU A 506 21.25 20.73 -17.75
N VAL A 507 22.24 20.83 -16.88
CA VAL A 507 22.45 19.87 -15.80
C VAL A 507 22.19 20.59 -14.48
N TYR A 508 21.21 20.08 -13.75
CA TYR A 508 20.77 20.61 -12.46
C TYR A 508 21.36 19.74 -11.36
N LYS A 509 22.12 20.34 -10.46
CA LYS A 509 22.62 19.67 -9.26
C LYS A 509 21.66 19.93 -8.10
N TYR A 510 21.10 18.85 -7.55
CA TYR A 510 20.26 18.87 -6.37
C TYR A 510 20.92 18.13 -5.22
N ILE A 511 20.62 18.56 -3.99
CA ILE A 511 20.85 17.79 -2.77
C ILE A 511 19.49 17.43 -2.16
N PHE A 512 19.42 16.28 -1.52
CA PHE A 512 18.18 15.78 -0.92
C PHE A 512 18.39 15.33 0.52
N PRO A 513 17.34 15.42 1.38
CA PRO A 513 17.40 14.93 2.74
C PRO A 513 17.50 13.41 2.79
N GLU A 514 17.95 12.86 3.91
CA GLU A 514 18.00 11.41 4.13
C GLU A 514 16.61 10.79 3.95
N GLN A 515 16.49 9.86 3.01
CA GLN A 515 15.25 9.15 2.68
C GLN A 515 15.56 7.83 1.98
N GLU A 516 14.62 6.88 2.03
CA GLU A 516 14.71 5.64 1.27
C GLU A 516 14.08 5.83 -0.12
N TYR A 517 14.79 5.39 -1.17
CA TYR A 517 14.28 5.48 -2.55
C TYR A 517 14.75 4.30 -3.40
N LYS A 518 14.02 4.05 -4.50
CA LYS A 518 14.31 3.00 -5.49
C LYS A 518 14.83 3.56 -6.81
N LEU A 519 14.77 4.86 -7.01
CA LEU A 519 15.28 5.51 -8.21
C LEU A 519 16.77 5.21 -8.41
N LYS A 520 17.16 5.05 -9.68
CA LYS A 520 18.53 4.71 -10.09
C LYS A 520 19.04 5.67 -11.15
N GLU A 521 20.36 5.72 -11.31
CA GLU A 521 20.99 6.40 -12.43
C GLU A 521 20.46 5.89 -13.77
N GLY A 522 20.42 6.78 -14.76
CA GLY A 522 19.92 6.48 -16.09
C GLY A 522 18.40 6.49 -16.23
N ARG A 523 17.64 6.64 -15.14
CA ARG A 523 16.18 6.71 -15.22
C ARG A 523 15.70 8.10 -15.65
N THR A 524 14.66 8.09 -16.46
CA THR A 524 13.94 9.30 -16.85
C THR A 524 12.91 9.64 -15.77
N CYS A 525 12.91 10.89 -15.32
CA CYS A 525 12.10 11.34 -14.20
C CYS A 525 11.14 12.45 -14.61
N ILE A 526 10.06 12.52 -13.85
CA ILE A 526 9.06 13.58 -13.88
C ILE A 526 9.00 14.30 -12.53
N ILE A 527 8.46 15.51 -12.55
CA ILE A 527 8.12 16.25 -11.32
C ILE A 527 6.90 15.55 -10.70
N ALA A 528 7.07 14.98 -9.51
CA ALA A 528 6.06 14.10 -8.92
C ALA A 528 4.77 14.85 -8.52
N ASN A 529 4.89 16.10 -8.08
CA ASN A 529 3.78 16.94 -7.61
C ASN A 529 3.68 18.28 -8.38
N ASN A 530 3.84 18.23 -9.69
CA ASN A 530 3.71 19.43 -10.52
C ASN A 530 2.26 19.94 -10.53
N THR A 531 2.04 21.14 -10.04
CA THR A 531 0.75 21.85 -10.05
C THR A 531 0.74 23.06 -10.98
N ASP A 532 1.87 23.35 -11.66
CA ASP A 532 1.98 24.44 -12.61
C ASP A 532 1.59 23.94 -14.01
N PRO A 533 0.43 24.33 -14.56
CA PRO A 533 -0.07 23.84 -15.84
C PRO A 533 0.81 24.26 -17.04
N GLU A 534 1.60 25.34 -16.87
CA GLU A 534 2.51 25.82 -17.92
C GLU A 534 3.89 25.15 -17.86
N ARG A 535 4.16 24.30 -16.86
CA ARG A 535 5.40 23.56 -16.73
C ARG A 535 5.19 22.11 -17.14
N SER A 536 6.05 21.63 -18.04
CA SER A 536 6.11 20.19 -18.35
C SER A 536 6.42 19.36 -17.11
N ASP A 537 5.76 18.22 -16.95
CA ASP A 537 6.09 17.25 -15.91
C ASP A 537 7.49 16.65 -16.08
N TYR A 538 8.11 16.76 -17.23
CA TYR A 538 9.43 16.19 -17.52
C TYR A 538 10.52 16.86 -16.70
N ALA A 539 11.12 16.13 -15.75
CA ALA A 539 12.21 16.62 -14.90
C ALA A 539 13.61 16.38 -15.51
N GLY A 540 13.75 15.42 -16.42
CA GLY A 540 15.03 15.05 -17.01
C GLY A 540 15.45 13.61 -16.75
N LYS A 541 16.70 13.31 -17.04
CA LYS A 541 17.31 11.98 -16.80
C LYS A 541 18.34 12.07 -15.68
N ILE A 542 18.32 11.14 -14.74
CA ILE A 542 19.34 11.06 -13.68
C ILE A 542 20.66 10.67 -14.33
N GLN A 543 21.63 11.57 -14.29
CA GLN A 543 22.98 11.37 -14.83
C GLN A 543 23.91 10.77 -13.78
N GLU A 544 23.78 11.22 -12.52
CA GLU A 544 24.55 10.77 -11.37
C GLU A 544 23.66 10.80 -10.12
N LEU A 545 23.82 9.82 -9.24
CA LEU A 545 23.07 9.71 -7.99
C LEU A 545 24.00 9.21 -6.87
N ASP A 546 24.47 10.15 -6.04
CA ASP A 546 25.36 9.86 -4.92
C ASP A 546 24.56 9.76 -3.61
N GLN A 547 24.41 8.52 -3.12
CA GLN A 547 23.66 8.23 -1.91
C GLN A 547 24.37 8.74 -0.64
N ILE A 548 25.70 8.75 -0.63
CA ILE A 548 26.50 9.18 0.54
C ILE A 548 26.44 10.70 0.66
N LYS A 549 26.69 11.43 -0.43
CA LYS A 549 26.60 12.89 -0.49
C LYS A 549 25.16 13.39 -0.55
N ARG A 550 24.20 12.47 -0.76
CA ARG A 550 22.77 12.79 -0.92
C ARG A 550 22.56 13.86 -2.00
N SER A 551 23.20 13.65 -3.15
CA SER A 551 23.13 14.57 -4.28
C SER A 551 22.82 13.83 -5.57
N LEU A 552 22.21 14.53 -6.51
CA LEU A 552 21.96 14.01 -7.85
C LEU A 552 22.15 15.08 -8.92
N LEU A 553 22.50 14.63 -10.12
CA LEU A 553 22.56 15.42 -11.33
C LEU A 553 21.40 15.03 -12.26
N LEU A 554 20.51 15.99 -12.57
CA LEU A 554 19.45 15.83 -13.56
C LEU A 554 19.84 16.52 -14.85
N ARG A 555 19.90 15.76 -15.94
CA ARG A 555 20.14 16.28 -17.29
C ARG A 555 18.83 16.48 -18.02
N LYS A 556 18.56 17.72 -18.46
CA LYS A 556 17.36 18.10 -19.23
C LYS A 556 17.78 18.84 -20.50
N GLY A 557 17.22 18.43 -21.65
CA GLY A 557 17.42 19.16 -22.91
C GLY A 557 16.84 20.58 -22.82
N VAL A 558 17.47 21.53 -23.51
CA VAL A 558 16.97 22.90 -23.57
C VAL A 558 15.89 22.99 -24.63
N SER A 559 14.65 23.24 -24.19
CA SER A 559 13.53 23.65 -25.07
C SER A 559 13.24 25.13 -24.83
N LYS A 560 12.90 25.89 -25.89
CA LYS A 560 12.57 27.31 -25.77
C LYS A 560 11.26 27.57 -25.00
N GLU A 561 10.43 26.54 -24.89
CA GLU A 561 9.09 26.62 -24.28
C GLU A 561 9.03 26.11 -22.84
N ASP A 562 10.11 25.50 -22.32
CA ASP A 562 10.11 24.84 -21.03
C ASP A 562 10.65 25.74 -19.90
N LYS A 563 9.86 25.91 -18.82
CA LYS A 563 10.33 26.59 -17.62
C LYS A 563 11.49 25.83 -16.96
N GLN A 564 12.40 26.55 -16.32
CA GLN A 564 13.47 25.95 -15.53
C GLN A 564 12.90 25.12 -14.39
N LEU A 565 13.65 24.07 -13.99
CA LEU A 565 13.26 23.25 -12.84
C LEU A 565 13.22 24.08 -11.54
N PRO A 566 12.28 23.81 -10.64
CA PRO A 566 12.08 24.61 -9.43
C PRO A 566 13.25 24.45 -8.44
N LYS A 567 13.41 25.46 -7.56
CA LYS A 567 14.41 25.44 -6.48
C LYS A 567 14.20 24.29 -5.48
N ILE A 568 12.95 23.93 -5.23
CA ILE A 568 12.55 22.75 -4.45
C ILE A 568 11.85 21.82 -5.42
N LEU A 569 12.25 20.56 -5.47
CA LEU A 569 11.80 19.59 -6.46
C LEU A 569 11.62 18.22 -5.82
N SER A 570 10.54 17.54 -6.17
CA SER A 570 10.35 16.11 -5.91
C SER A 570 10.18 15.39 -7.24
N ILE A 571 10.90 14.29 -7.42
CA ILE A 571 10.87 13.52 -8.67
C ILE A 571 10.41 12.09 -8.43
N GLY A 572 9.72 11.54 -9.43
CA GLY A 572 9.41 10.12 -9.56
C GLY A 572 9.84 9.59 -10.92
N GLU A 573 9.90 8.27 -11.10
CA GLU A 573 10.19 7.68 -12.39
C GLU A 573 9.05 7.99 -13.38
N LYS A 574 9.40 8.35 -14.62
CA LYS A 574 8.42 8.56 -15.68
C LYS A 574 7.78 7.22 -16.04
N VAL A 575 6.46 7.17 -16.06
CA VAL A 575 5.73 6.04 -16.64
C VAL A 575 6.09 5.96 -18.12
N MET A 576 6.75 4.87 -18.51
CA MET A 576 7.29 4.73 -19.87
C MET A 576 6.17 4.30 -20.84
N GLU A 577 5.74 5.21 -21.68
CA GLU A 577 4.98 4.88 -22.88
C GLU A 577 5.93 4.28 -23.91
N HIS A 578 5.88 2.97 -24.11
CA HIS A 578 6.71 2.34 -25.12
C HIS A 578 6.03 2.37 -26.49
N ALA A 579 6.70 2.88 -27.51
CA ALA A 579 6.27 2.83 -28.90
C ALA A 579 5.95 1.38 -29.39
N ARG A 580 6.49 0.36 -28.70
CA ARG A 580 6.16 -1.06 -28.91
C ARG A 580 4.67 -1.36 -28.66
N PHE A 581 4.01 -0.62 -27.78
CA PHE A 581 2.61 -0.83 -27.40
C PHE A 581 1.65 -0.38 -28.49
N GLU A 582 1.92 0.79 -29.07
CA GLU A 582 1.18 1.24 -30.25
C GLU A 582 1.39 0.30 -31.45
N ASN A 583 2.63 -0.17 -31.66
CA ASN A 583 2.95 -1.10 -32.72
C ASN A 583 2.27 -2.46 -32.54
N LEU A 584 2.17 -2.98 -31.32
CA LEU A 584 1.45 -4.23 -31.05
C LEU A 584 -0.02 -4.10 -31.41
N ASN A 585 -0.68 -3.04 -30.94
CA ASN A 585 -2.08 -2.77 -31.26
C ASN A 585 -2.28 -2.59 -32.77
N LYS A 586 -1.45 -1.78 -33.44
CA LYS A 586 -1.47 -1.61 -34.91
C LYS A 586 -1.30 -2.92 -35.68
N ASN A 587 -0.44 -3.81 -35.21
CA ASN A 587 -0.24 -5.12 -35.85
C ASN A 587 -1.44 -6.06 -35.64
N ILE A 588 -2.07 -6.02 -34.48
CA ILE A 588 -3.32 -6.77 -34.23
C ILE A 588 -4.44 -6.25 -35.15
N TYR A 589 -4.56 -4.92 -35.31
CA TYR A 589 -5.51 -4.33 -36.25
C TYR A 589 -5.29 -4.83 -37.68
N ARG A 590 -4.03 -4.73 -38.17
CA ARG A 590 -3.68 -5.22 -39.51
C ARG A 590 -3.96 -6.69 -39.71
N PHE A 591 -3.72 -7.50 -38.67
CA PHE A 591 -4.05 -8.92 -38.72
C PHE A 591 -5.56 -9.14 -38.88
N CYS A 592 -6.39 -8.45 -38.10
CA CYS A 592 -7.85 -8.58 -38.17
C CYS A 592 -8.43 -8.01 -39.46
N ASP A 593 -7.78 -7.02 -40.11
CA ASP A 593 -8.23 -6.46 -41.42
C ASP A 593 -7.85 -7.39 -42.60
N ASN A 594 -6.88 -8.29 -42.44
CA ASN A 594 -6.38 -9.18 -43.50
C ASN A 594 -6.91 -10.61 -43.43
N VAL A 595 -7.69 -10.97 -42.42
CA VAL A 595 -8.27 -12.29 -42.21
C VAL A 595 -9.81 -12.22 -42.24
#